data_13df60e0b06456f7c93a3aff97aa5b61
#
_entry.id   13df60e0b06456f7c93a3aff97aa5b61
#
_cell.length_a   1.000
_cell.length_b   1.000
_cell.length_c   1.000
_cell.angle_alpha   90.00
_cell.angle_beta   90.00
_cell.angle_gamma   90.00
#
_symmetry.space_group_name_H-M   'P 1'
#
loop_
_entity.id
_entity.type
_entity.pdbx_description
1 polymer ?
#
loop_
_entity_poly.entity_id
_entity_poly.type
_entity_poly.pdbx_seq_one_letter_code
_entity_poly.pdbx_strand_id
1 'polypeptide(L)'
;MRGLTAKEILGVWEVGQQQMPAERALTLLSTFCPQTAREDLERLSIGRRDALLLSMRELLFGSQFFGMTRCPHCRSTLEIGFSCSDVRTTAPNEPAETFSVNVDEYDFNCRLPNSTDLLAVMYGRSIDSMSNALFERCVTDKRFRGADVSLPDLPAEVIEAVASEIAKHDPQADIRFDLVCPDCSHQWEAIFDVVSFAWHELSSWATRLIRQVHTLALAYGWRELDILSMSPARRQVYLEMLGE
;
A
#
# COMPACT_ATOMS: atom_id res chain seq x y z
N MET A 1 14.78 6.27 8.12
CA MET A 1 13.44 6.08 8.72
C MET A 1 13.51 6.39 10.22
N ARG A 2 12.51 7.06 10.78
CA ARG A 2 12.40 7.35 12.22
C ARG A 2 11.00 7.04 12.72
N GLY A 3 10.87 6.78 14.04
CA GLY A 3 9.56 6.67 14.66
C GLY A 3 8.78 7.99 14.57
N LEU A 4 7.46 7.90 14.41
CA LEU A 4 6.56 9.05 14.40
C LEU A 4 6.06 9.35 15.82
N THR A 5 5.92 10.63 16.13
CA THR A 5 5.26 11.08 17.35
C THR A 5 3.73 10.93 17.22
N ALA A 6 3.04 10.89 18.35
CA ALA A 6 1.57 10.85 18.38
C ALA A 6 0.94 12.00 17.58
N LYS A 7 1.49 13.21 17.68
CA LYS A 7 1.04 14.38 16.94
C LYS A 7 1.23 14.22 15.42
N GLU A 8 2.37 13.69 14.97
CA GLU A 8 2.64 13.49 13.54
C GLU A 8 1.70 12.43 12.95
N ILE A 9 1.43 11.36 13.68
CA ILE A 9 0.50 10.31 13.21
C ILE A 9 -0.93 10.87 13.10
N LEU A 10 -1.40 11.68 14.06
CA LEU A 10 -2.69 12.35 13.95
C LEU A 10 -2.74 13.30 12.74
N GLY A 11 -1.70 14.10 12.52
CA GLY A 11 -1.63 14.99 11.36
C GLY A 11 -1.67 14.24 10.02
N VAL A 12 -0.96 13.12 9.91
CA VAL A 12 -1.04 12.24 8.72
C VAL A 12 -2.44 11.66 8.55
N TRP A 13 -3.07 11.21 9.64
CA TRP A 13 -4.43 10.67 9.61
C TRP A 13 -5.44 11.73 9.17
N GLU A 14 -5.38 12.95 9.69
CA GLU A 14 -6.26 14.05 9.31
C GLU A 14 -6.17 14.37 7.81
N VAL A 15 -4.95 14.55 7.30
CA VAL A 15 -4.70 14.83 5.88
C VAL A 15 -5.18 13.66 4.99
N GLY A 16 -4.89 12.43 5.40
CA GLY A 16 -5.21 11.24 4.60
C GLY A 16 -6.69 10.87 4.52
N GLN A 17 -7.58 11.47 5.36
CA GLN A 17 -9.01 11.16 5.33
C GLN A 17 -9.66 11.39 3.95
N GLN A 18 -9.24 12.42 3.24
CA GLN A 18 -9.79 12.82 1.94
C GLN A 18 -8.94 12.34 0.76
N GLN A 19 -7.83 11.65 1.01
CA GLN A 19 -6.89 11.22 -0.01
C GLN A 19 -7.25 9.86 -0.60
N MET A 20 -6.89 9.68 -1.87
CA MET A 20 -6.91 8.38 -2.55
C MET A 20 -5.78 7.47 -2.01
N PRO A 21 -5.88 6.13 -2.16
CA PRO A 21 -4.87 5.21 -1.61
C PRO A 21 -3.42 5.54 -2.00
N ALA A 22 -3.15 5.88 -3.27
CA ALA A 22 -1.81 6.25 -3.71
C ALA A 22 -1.29 7.53 -3.05
N GLU A 23 -2.15 8.52 -2.83
CA GLU A 23 -1.80 9.75 -2.11
C GLU A 23 -1.53 9.48 -0.62
N ARG A 24 -2.36 8.62 0.01
CA ARG A 24 -2.14 8.17 1.41
C ARG A 24 -0.78 7.51 1.58
N ALA A 25 -0.40 6.62 0.66
CA ALA A 25 0.90 5.97 0.66
C ALA A 25 2.05 6.99 0.65
N LEU A 26 1.97 7.99 -0.22
CA LEU A 26 2.97 9.05 -0.32
C LEU A 26 2.99 9.96 0.91
N THR A 27 1.83 10.30 1.47
CA THR A 27 1.72 11.12 2.69
C THR A 27 2.35 10.39 3.90
N LEU A 28 2.07 9.10 4.05
CA LEU A 28 2.69 8.24 5.06
C LEU A 28 4.21 8.23 4.89
N LEU A 29 4.71 7.91 3.70
CA LEU A 29 6.14 7.79 3.45
C LEU A 29 6.88 9.12 3.54
N SER A 30 6.32 10.23 3.07
CA SER A 30 6.94 11.56 3.18
C SER A 30 7.15 11.97 4.66
N THR A 31 6.22 11.59 5.54
CA THR A 31 6.35 11.87 6.97
C THR A 31 7.38 10.93 7.63
N PHE A 32 7.43 9.68 7.19
CA PHE A 32 8.29 8.65 7.75
C PHE A 32 9.74 8.71 7.22
N CYS A 33 9.91 9.18 5.99
CA CYS A 33 11.21 9.35 5.32
C CYS A 33 11.49 10.84 5.02
N PRO A 34 11.62 11.72 6.03
CA PRO A 34 11.73 13.17 5.83
C PRO A 34 13.01 13.62 5.10
N GLN A 35 13.97 12.71 4.91
CA GLN A 35 15.21 12.97 4.16
C GLN A 35 15.07 12.64 2.66
N THR A 36 13.99 11.99 2.24
CA THR A 36 13.71 11.63 0.85
C THR A 36 12.73 12.64 0.27
N ALA A 37 13.06 13.23 -0.86
CA ALA A 37 12.17 14.16 -1.54
C ALA A 37 10.88 13.42 -1.96
N ARG A 38 9.75 14.12 -1.96
CA ARG A 38 8.46 13.55 -2.33
C ARG A 38 8.47 13.00 -3.76
N GLU A 39 9.13 13.71 -4.66
CA GLU A 39 9.29 13.35 -6.06
C GLU A 39 10.03 12.01 -6.23
N ASP A 40 11.00 11.73 -5.37
CA ASP A 40 11.72 10.44 -5.37
C ASP A 40 10.82 9.31 -4.88
N LEU A 41 9.98 9.56 -3.85
CA LEU A 41 8.99 8.59 -3.38
C LEU A 41 7.92 8.30 -4.44
N GLU A 42 7.51 9.30 -5.20
CA GLU A 42 6.53 9.18 -6.28
C GLU A 42 7.03 8.32 -7.45
N ARG A 43 8.35 8.35 -7.71
CA ARG A 43 9.03 7.57 -8.77
C ARG A 43 9.34 6.14 -8.40
N LEU A 44 9.27 5.77 -7.13
CA LEU A 44 9.47 4.38 -6.72
C LEU A 44 8.45 3.48 -7.41
N SER A 45 8.88 2.29 -7.85
CA SER A 45 7.92 1.26 -8.27
C SER A 45 6.93 0.96 -7.15
N ILE A 46 5.75 0.48 -7.51
CA ILE A 46 4.70 0.16 -6.54
C ILE A 46 5.22 -0.82 -5.48
N GLY A 47 5.94 -1.85 -5.87
CA GLY A 47 6.49 -2.82 -4.92
C GLY A 47 7.56 -2.22 -4.00
N ARG A 48 8.43 -1.31 -4.49
CA ARG A 48 9.40 -0.61 -3.62
C ARG A 48 8.69 0.33 -2.64
N ARG A 49 7.68 1.05 -3.08
CA ARG A 49 6.82 1.86 -2.22
C ARG A 49 6.19 1.00 -1.12
N ASP A 50 5.62 -0.13 -1.49
CA ASP A 50 4.92 -1.02 -0.55
C ASP A 50 5.88 -1.73 0.41
N ALA A 51 7.09 -2.05 -0.04
CA ALA A 51 8.17 -2.54 0.85
C ALA A 51 8.56 -1.49 1.92
N LEU A 52 8.60 -0.20 1.55
CA LEU A 52 8.82 0.87 2.53
C LEU A 52 7.65 1.02 3.50
N LEU A 53 6.39 0.90 3.02
CA LEU A 53 5.21 0.91 3.88
C LEU A 53 5.20 -0.27 4.86
N LEU A 54 5.58 -1.47 4.43
CA LEU A 54 5.75 -2.62 5.31
C LEU A 54 6.81 -2.36 6.39
N SER A 55 7.93 -1.72 6.02
CA SER A 55 8.98 -1.37 6.97
C SER A 55 8.52 -0.31 7.97
N MET A 56 7.79 0.71 7.51
CA MET A 56 7.15 1.71 8.37
C MET A 56 6.18 1.03 9.34
N ARG A 57 5.31 0.18 8.84
CA ARG A 57 4.31 -0.53 9.63
C ARG A 57 4.96 -1.42 10.70
N GLU A 58 6.01 -2.15 10.33
CA GLU A 58 6.75 -3.01 11.27
C GLU A 58 7.37 -2.21 12.43
N LEU A 59 7.89 -1.01 12.14
CA LEU A 59 8.42 -0.11 13.16
C LEU A 59 7.35 0.50 14.07
N LEU A 60 6.12 0.72 13.56
CA LEU A 60 5.04 1.34 14.32
C LEU A 60 4.21 0.32 15.12
N PHE A 61 3.96 -0.85 14.57
CA PHE A 61 2.99 -1.81 15.09
C PHE A 61 3.56 -3.23 15.31
N GLY A 62 4.85 -3.44 14.99
CA GLY A 62 5.52 -4.74 15.11
C GLY A 62 5.38 -5.60 13.84
N SER A 63 5.99 -6.79 13.85
CA SER A 63 6.09 -7.65 12.67
C SER A 63 4.84 -8.48 12.36
N GLN A 64 3.94 -8.65 13.32
CA GLN A 64 2.77 -9.52 13.18
C GLN A 64 1.57 -8.75 12.62
N PHE A 65 0.90 -9.35 11.65
CA PHE A 65 -0.38 -8.91 11.11
C PHE A 65 -1.51 -9.78 11.63
N PHE A 66 -2.62 -9.14 11.95
CA PHE A 66 -3.88 -9.81 12.27
C PHE A 66 -4.99 -9.12 11.49
N GLY A 67 -5.78 -9.89 10.78
CA GLY A 67 -6.88 -9.39 9.97
C GLY A 67 -8.03 -10.36 9.90
N MET A 68 -9.12 -9.91 9.31
CA MET A 68 -10.28 -10.74 9.03
C MET A 68 -10.61 -10.67 7.55
N THR A 69 -10.96 -11.81 6.97
CA THR A 69 -11.51 -11.90 5.61
C THR A 69 -12.80 -12.69 5.60
N ARG A 70 -13.53 -12.64 4.50
CA ARG A 70 -14.76 -13.42 4.33
C ARG A 70 -14.62 -14.39 3.18
N CYS A 71 -15.02 -15.64 3.42
CA CYS A 71 -15.09 -16.63 2.35
C CYS A 71 -16.09 -16.14 1.26
N PRO A 72 -15.67 -16.09 -0.01
CA PRO A 72 -16.56 -15.66 -1.09
C PRO A 72 -17.72 -16.64 -1.34
N HIS A 73 -17.57 -17.90 -0.95
CA HIS A 73 -18.58 -18.94 -1.15
C HIS A 73 -19.62 -18.99 -0.01
N CYS A 74 -19.19 -19.22 1.25
CA CYS A 74 -20.13 -19.40 2.37
C CYS A 74 -20.29 -18.14 3.26
N ARG A 75 -19.49 -17.08 3.01
CA ARG A 75 -19.46 -15.80 3.76
C ARG A 75 -19.00 -15.90 5.21
N SER A 76 -18.51 -17.05 5.65
CA SER A 76 -17.90 -17.20 6.96
C SER A 76 -16.72 -16.25 7.12
N THR A 77 -16.56 -15.68 8.31
CA THR A 77 -15.44 -14.80 8.63
C THR A 77 -14.25 -15.64 9.09
N LEU A 78 -13.09 -15.40 8.51
CA LEU A 78 -11.83 -16.06 8.84
C LEU A 78 -10.89 -15.03 9.48
N GLU A 79 -10.24 -15.44 10.57
CA GLU A 79 -9.09 -14.71 11.11
C GLU A 79 -7.83 -15.14 10.37
N ILE A 80 -7.02 -14.17 9.96
CA ILE A 80 -5.75 -14.41 9.27
C ILE A 80 -4.64 -13.78 10.11
N GLY A 81 -3.61 -14.57 10.43
CA GLY A 81 -2.38 -14.08 11.05
C GLY A 81 -1.18 -14.43 10.18
N PHE A 82 -0.30 -13.46 9.94
CA PHE A 82 0.94 -13.62 9.19
C PHE A 82 1.96 -12.57 9.64
N SER A 83 3.22 -12.74 9.24
CA SER A 83 4.30 -11.82 9.59
C SER A 83 4.73 -10.96 8.39
N CYS A 84 5.44 -9.86 8.66
CA CYS A 84 6.07 -9.06 7.61
C CYS A 84 6.98 -9.89 6.69
N SER A 85 7.65 -10.92 7.22
CA SER A 85 8.51 -11.81 6.44
C SER A 85 7.75 -12.65 5.42
N ASP A 86 6.49 -12.98 5.69
CA ASP A 86 5.67 -13.83 4.83
C ASP A 86 5.19 -13.08 3.57
N VAL A 87 5.17 -11.74 3.63
CA VAL A 87 4.72 -10.87 2.54
C VAL A 87 5.85 -10.07 1.89
N ARG A 88 7.06 -10.15 2.41
CA ARG A 88 8.23 -9.53 1.79
C ARG A 88 8.78 -10.42 0.70
N THR A 89 8.83 -9.90 -0.50
CA THR A 89 9.51 -10.57 -1.61
C THR A 89 10.99 -10.21 -1.63
N THR A 90 11.84 -11.16 -1.97
CA THR A 90 13.26 -10.94 -2.26
C THR A 90 13.39 -10.37 -3.68
N ALA A 91 12.94 -9.14 -3.89
CA ALA A 91 13.19 -8.45 -5.15
C ALA A 91 14.67 -8.05 -5.26
N PRO A 92 15.26 -8.00 -6.47
CA PRO A 92 16.60 -7.47 -6.67
C PRO A 92 16.70 -6.06 -6.08
N ASN A 93 17.84 -5.74 -5.46
CA ASN A 93 18.05 -4.48 -4.74
C ASN A 93 17.83 -3.22 -5.58
N GLU A 94 17.96 -3.30 -6.90
CA GLU A 94 17.66 -2.23 -7.85
C GLU A 94 17.05 -2.85 -9.11
N PRO A 95 15.73 -2.76 -9.33
CA PRO A 95 15.15 -3.08 -10.63
C PRO A 95 15.73 -2.12 -11.68
N ALA A 96 16.02 -2.64 -12.87
CA ALA A 96 16.39 -1.80 -13.99
C ALA A 96 15.31 -0.74 -14.22
N GLU A 97 15.70 0.51 -14.53
CA GLU A 97 14.73 1.58 -14.84
C GLU A 97 13.81 1.18 -15.98
N THR A 98 14.35 0.48 -16.98
CA THR A 98 13.62 -0.10 -18.11
C THR A 98 14.10 -1.51 -18.39
N PHE A 99 13.22 -2.33 -18.97
CA PHE A 99 13.52 -3.71 -19.40
C PHE A 99 12.74 -4.05 -20.67
N SER A 100 13.28 -4.97 -21.46
CA SER A 100 12.64 -5.40 -22.71
C SER A 100 11.77 -6.63 -22.46
N VAL A 101 10.59 -6.63 -23.07
CA VAL A 101 9.63 -7.74 -23.09
C VAL A 101 9.36 -8.12 -24.52
N ASN A 102 9.50 -9.40 -24.85
CA ASN A 102 9.25 -9.92 -26.17
C ASN A 102 8.06 -10.89 -26.08
N VAL A 103 7.04 -10.66 -26.88
CA VAL A 103 5.85 -11.53 -26.99
C VAL A 103 5.60 -11.78 -28.46
N ASP A 104 5.78 -13.02 -28.90
CA ASP A 104 5.70 -13.42 -30.30
C ASP A 104 6.58 -12.55 -31.21
N GLU A 105 5.99 -11.82 -32.15
CA GLU A 105 6.68 -10.91 -33.09
C GLU A 105 6.68 -9.44 -32.60
N TYR A 106 6.24 -9.21 -31.33
CA TYR A 106 6.22 -7.90 -30.70
C TYR A 106 7.39 -7.72 -29.76
N ASP A 107 8.02 -6.53 -29.84
CA ASP A 107 9.07 -6.07 -28.95
C ASP A 107 8.60 -4.84 -28.18
N PHE A 108 8.74 -4.88 -26.86
CA PHE A 108 8.36 -3.81 -25.98
C PHE A 108 9.54 -3.37 -25.12
N ASN A 109 9.63 -2.06 -24.87
CA ASN A 109 10.47 -1.52 -23.80
C ASN A 109 9.57 -1.01 -22.69
N CYS A 110 9.73 -1.58 -21.50
CA CYS A 110 8.82 -1.38 -20.37
C CYS A 110 9.56 -0.77 -19.18
N ARG A 111 8.82 -0.08 -18.33
CA ARG A 111 9.23 0.29 -16.97
C ARG A 111 8.17 -0.14 -15.97
N LEU A 112 8.56 -0.21 -14.72
CA LEU A 112 7.62 -0.52 -13.64
C LEU A 112 6.66 0.67 -13.39
N PRO A 113 5.39 0.40 -13.05
CA PRO A 113 4.44 1.43 -12.63
C PRO A 113 4.88 2.05 -11.30
N ASN A 114 4.56 3.33 -11.13
CA ASN A 114 4.84 4.10 -9.92
C ASN A 114 3.60 4.84 -9.41
N SER A 115 3.73 5.57 -8.30
CA SER A 115 2.59 6.29 -7.71
C SER A 115 2.05 7.39 -8.60
N THR A 116 2.90 8.07 -9.39
CA THR A 116 2.46 9.10 -10.35
C THR A 116 1.56 8.50 -11.44
N ASP A 117 1.87 7.29 -11.89
CA ASP A 117 1.05 6.58 -12.89
C ASP A 117 -0.32 6.24 -12.33
N LEU A 118 -0.38 5.69 -11.11
CA LEU A 118 -1.66 5.41 -10.45
C LEU A 118 -2.51 6.66 -10.29
N LEU A 119 -1.92 7.76 -9.81
CA LEU A 119 -2.64 9.02 -9.64
C LEU A 119 -3.18 9.55 -10.99
N ALA A 120 -2.40 9.43 -12.07
CA ALA A 120 -2.82 9.91 -13.38
C ALA A 120 -3.99 9.12 -13.98
N VAL A 121 -4.13 7.81 -13.64
CA VAL A 121 -5.18 6.96 -14.22
C VAL A 121 -6.45 6.87 -13.37
N MET A 122 -6.40 7.19 -12.07
CA MET A 122 -7.51 6.97 -11.13
C MET A 122 -8.71 7.92 -11.29
N TYR A 123 -8.53 9.07 -11.93
CA TYR A 123 -9.61 10.08 -12.00
C TYR A 123 -10.56 9.83 -13.17
N GLY A 124 -11.79 9.35 -12.87
CA GLY A 124 -12.95 9.43 -13.76
C GLY A 124 -13.02 8.41 -14.91
N ARG A 125 -12.36 7.26 -14.81
CA ARG A 125 -12.31 6.24 -15.88
C ARG A 125 -12.90 4.90 -15.44
N SER A 126 -13.38 4.10 -16.42
CA SER A 126 -13.71 2.69 -16.19
C SER A 126 -12.43 1.87 -15.90
N ILE A 127 -12.58 0.68 -15.30
CA ILE A 127 -11.45 -0.20 -14.96
C ILE A 127 -10.63 -0.53 -16.20
N ASP A 128 -11.27 -0.92 -17.33
CA ASP A 128 -10.57 -1.24 -18.57
C ASP A 128 -9.80 -0.04 -19.12
N SER A 129 -10.40 1.16 -19.05
CA SER A 129 -9.73 2.42 -19.45
C SER A 129 -8.55 2.76 -18.55
N MET A 130 -8.62 2.41 -17.25
CA MET A 130 -7.51 2.61 -16.30
C MET A 130 -6.36 1.64 -16.60
N SER A 131 -6.66 0.37 -16.86
CA SER A 131 -5.66 -0.65 -17.20
C SER A 131 -4.91 -0.28 -18.49
N ASN A 132 -5.63 0.10 -19.55
CA ASN A 132 -5.02 0.54 -20.80
C ASN A 132 -4.17 1.80 -20.62
N ALA A 133 -4.66 2.78 -19.86
CA ALA A 133 -3.91 4.01 -19.60
C ALA A 133 -2.65 3.74 -18.76
N LEU A 134 -2.70 2.79 -17.82
CA LEU A 134 -1.53 2.37 -17.05
C LEU A 134 -0.52 1.64 -17.95
N PHE A 135 -0.99 0.74 -18.80
CA PHE A 135 -0.17 0.04 -19.79
C PHE A 135 0.59 1.04 -20.69
N GLU A 136 -0.11 2.02 -21.27
CA GLU A 136 0.50 3.06 -22.11
C GLU A 136 1.57 3.88 -21.40
N ARG A 137 1.41 4.09 -20.09
CA ARG A 137 2.40 4.82 -19.29
C ARG A 137 3.63 4.00 -18.94
N CYS A 138 3.47 2.68 -18.85
CA CYS A 138 4.55 1.75 -18.48
C CYS A 138 5.31 1.22 -19.70
N VAL A 139 4.69 1.19 -20.88
CA VAL A 139 5.31 0.71 -22.12
C VAL A 139 5.78 1.91 -22.95
N THR A 140 7.11 2.12 -22.97
CA THR A 140 7.75 3.31 -23.57
C THR A 140 8.03 3.15 -25.06
N ASP A 141 8.19 1.91 -25.53
CA ASP A 141 8.38 1.56 -26.94
C ASP A 141 7.58 0.30 -27.31
N LYS A 142 6.96 0.27 -28.47
CA LYS A 142 6.08 -0.83 -28.93
C LYS A 142 6.36 -1.07 -30.41
N ARG A 143 6.83 -2.26 -30.76
CA ARG A 143 7.16 -2.62 -32.15
C ARG A 143 6.55 -3.97 -32.52
N PHE A 144 6.11 -4.08 -33.74
CA PHE A 144 5.71 -5.33 -34.40
C PHE A 144 6.58 -5.54 -35.62
N ARG A 145 7.38 -6.62 -35.63
CA ARG A 145 8.37 -6.89 -36.70
C ARG A 145 9.29 -5.71 -37.01
N GLY A 146 9.66 -4.96 -35.96
CA GLY A 146 10.54 -3.80 -36.07
C GLY A 146 9.85 -2.47 -36.46
N ALA A 147 8.55 -2.47 -36.76
CA ALA A 147 7.75 -1.27 -37.04
C ALA A 147 6.97 -0.83 -35.80
N ASP A 148 6.84 0.48 -35.59
CA ASP A 148 6.05 1.03 -34.48
C ASP A 148 4.58 0.59 -34.57
N VAL A 149 3.98 0.26 -33.42
CA VAL A 149 2.56 -0.16 -33.30
C VAL A 149 1.85 0.66 -32.23
N SER A 150 0.56 0.94 -32.44
CA SER A 150 -0.26 1.68 -31.47
C SER A 150 -1.09 0.73 -30.59
N LEU A 151 -1.48 1.19 -29.37
CA LEU A 151 -2.23 0.34 -28.42
C LEU A 151 -3.54 -0.23 -29.00
N PRO A 152 -4.37 0.52 -29.74
CA PRO A 152 -5.61 -0.03 -30.31
C PRO A 152 -5.40 -1.21 -31.29
N ASP A 153 -4.19 -1.32 -31.83
CA ASP A 153 -3.85 -2.37 -32.81
C ASP A 153 -3.24 -3.62 -32.14
N LEU A 154 -3.02 -3.58 -30.79
CA LEU A 154 -2.48 -4.71 -30.06
C LEU A 154 -3.58 -5.71 -29.68
N PRO A 155 -3.38 -7.02 -29.91
CA PRO A 155 -4.26 -8.06 -29.40
C PRO A 155 -4.32 -8.05 -27.87
N ALA A 156 -5.48 -8.37 -27.31
CA ALA A 156 -5.68 -8.40 -25.84
C ALA A 156 -4.70 -9.38 -25.17
N GLU A 157 -4.45 -10.52 -25.80
CA GLU A 157 -3.53 -11.56 -25.30
C GLU A 157 -2.09 -11.03 -25.19
N VAL A 158 -1.66 -10.17 -26.11
CA VAL A 158 -0.33 -9.53 -26.07
C VAL A 158 -0.26 -8.54 -24.93
N ILE A 159 -1.32 -7.74 -24.73
CA ILE A 159 -1.40 -6.77 -23.61
C ILE A 159 -1.32 -7.52 -22.27
N GLU A 160 -2.08 -8.61 -22.12
CA GLU A 160 -2.07 -9.43 -20.90
C GLU A 160 -0.70 -10.08 -20.65
N ALA A 161 -0.06 -10.59 -21.69
CA ALA A 161 1.27 -11.20 -21.59
C ALA A 161 2.31 -10.18 -21.15
N VAL A 162 2.32 -8.98 -21.74
CA VAL A 162 3.24 -7.89 -21.33
C VAL A 162 2.96 -7.43 -19.90
N ALA A 163 1.68 -7.26 -19.52
CA ALA A 163 1.30 -6.89 -18.17
C ALA A 163 1.77 -7.94 -17.13
N SER A 164 1.65 -9.23 -17.47
CA SER A 164 2.15 -10.35 -16.66
C SER A 164 3.68 -10.29 -16.49
N GLU A 165 4.42 -9.98 -17.56
CA GLU A 165 5.88 -9.83 -17.48
C GLU A 165 6.27 -8.62 -16.61
N ILE A 166 5.58 -7.48 -16.75
CA ILE A 166 5.81 -6.32 -15.87
C ILE A 166 5.59 -6.70 -14.40
N ALA A 167 4.51 -7.43 -14.09
CA ALA A 167 4.22 -7.88 -12.72
C ALA A 167 5.31 -8.79 -12.15
N LYS A 168 5.92 -9.66 -12.94
CA LYS A 168 7.04 -10.53 -12.51
C LYS A 168 8.29 -9.74 -12.11
N HIS A 169 8.49 -8.54 -12.67
CA HIS A 169 9.62 -7.67 -12.34
C HIS A 169 9.40 -6.86 -11.06
N ASP A 170 8.16 -6.78 -10.54
CA ASP A 170 7.84 -6.10 -9.28
C ASP A 170 6.88 -6.94 -8.41
N PRO A 171 7.29 -8.14 -7.98
CA PRO A 171 6.41 -9.09 -7.27
C PRO A 171 5.88 -8.54 -5.93
N GLN A 172 6.54 -7.55 -5.34
CA GLN A 172 6.07 -6.90 -4.12
C GLN A 172 4.84 -6.00 -4.37
N ALA A 173 4.55 -5.65 -5.63
CA ALA A 173 3.38 -4.85 -5.99
C ALA A 173 2.07 -5.65 -6.05
N ASP A 174 2.13 -6.98 -6.11
CA ASP A 174 0.97 -7.88 -6.19
C ASP A 174 1.13 -9.04 -5.20
N ILE A 175 0.85 -8.78 -3.94
CA ILE A 175 0.93 -9.78 -2.87
C ILE A 175 -0.40 -10.52 -2.80
N ARG A 176 -0.37 -11.85 -2.91
CA ARG A 176 -1.54 -12.71 -2.86
C ARG A 176 -1.38 -13.81 -1.82
N PHE A 177 -2.49 -14.18 -1.20
CA PHE A 177 -2.60 -15.30 -0.29
C PHE A 177 -3.52 -16.37 -0.85
N ASP A 178 -3.04 -17.60 -0.86
CA ASP A 178 -3.88 -18.77 -1.09
C ASP A 178 -4.61 -19.11 0.21
N LEU A 179 -5.91 -18.93 0.23
CA LEU A 179 -6.75 -19.16 1.40
C LEU A 179 -7.68 -20.35 1.19
N VAL A 180 -7.91 -21.06 2.29
CA VAL A 180 -8.85 -22.19 2.36
C VAL A 180 -9.86 -21.91 3.46
N CYS A 181 -11.14 -21.96 3.14
CA CYS A 181 -12.20 -21.79 4.13
C CYS A 181 -12.30 -23.05 5.04
N PRO A 182 -12.19 -22.91 6.37
CA PRO A 182 -12.32 -24.05 7.27
C PRO A 182 -13.74 -24.63 7.29
N ASP A 183 -14.78 -23.82 6.97
CA ASP A 183 -16.17 -24.26 7.06
C ASP A 183 -16.67 -24.97 5.80
N CYS A 184 -16.21 -24.56 4.60
CA CYS A 184 -16.70 -25.14 3.36
C CYS A 184 -15.61 -25.63 2.40
N SER A 185 -14.34 -25.58 2.81
CA SER A 185 -13.16 -26.02 2.05
C SER A 185 -13.00 -25.30 0.68
N HIS A 186 -13.70 -24.18 0.46
CA HIS A 186 -13.50 -23.37 -0.73
C HIS A 186 -12.10 -22.74 -0.71
N GLN A 187 -11.42 -22.79 -1.86
CA GLN A 187 -10.09 -22.23 -2.07
C GLN A 187 -10.20 -20.98 -2.93
N TRP A 188 -9.46 -19.92 -2.58
CA TRP A 188 -9.39 -18.68 -3.37
C TRP A 188 -8.10 -17.91 -3.11
N GLU A 189 -7.70 -17.09 -4.06
CA GLU A 189 -6.67 -16.10 -3.89
C GLU A 189 -7.25 -14.80 -3.30
N ALA A 190 -6.61 -14.25 -2.27
CA ALA A 190 -6.92 -12.96 -1.69
C ALA A 190 -5.75 -11.99 -1.92
N ILE A 191 -6.05 -10.81 -2.47
CA ILE A 191 -5.05 -9.75 -2.67
C ILE A 191 -4.81 -9.06 -1.33
N PHE A 192 -3.53 -8.84 -1.00
CA PHE A 192 -3.13 -8.06 0.16
C PHE A 192 -2.73 -6.64 -0.25
N ASP A 193 -3.61 -5.69 -0.02
CA ASP A 193 -3.34 -4.27 -0.25
C ASP A 193 -2.62 -3.67 0.98
N VAL A 194 -1.31 -3.49 0.85
CA VAL A 194 -0.43 -2.95 1.90
C VAL A 194 -0.87 -1.55 2.32
N VAL A 195 -1.25 -0.71 1.36
CA VAL A 195 -1.65 0.69 1.64
C VAL A 195 -2.92 0.74 2.46
N SER A 196 -3.96 0.03 2.02
CA SER A 196 -5.25 -0.03 2.71
C SER A 196 -5.12 -0.63 4.11
N PHE A 197 -4.29 -1.67 4.25
CA PHE A 197 -4.06 -2.29 5.55
C PHE A 197 -3.34 -1.34 6.51
N ALA A 198 -2.22 -0.74 6.10
CA ALA A 198 -1.46 0.21 6.91
C ALA A 198 -2.32 1.43 7.30
N TRP A 199 -3.15 1.91 6.37
CA TRP A 199 -4.09 3.00 6.64
C TRP A 199 -5.16 2.62 7.67
N HIS A 200 -5.70 1.40 7.60
CA HIS A 200 -6.69 0.92 8.55
C HIS A 200 -6.12 0.81 9.98
N GLU A 201 -4.91 0.27 10.13
CA GLU A 201 -4.23 0.20 11.43
C GLU A 201 -3.94 1.60 11.99
N LEU A 202 -3.45 2.51 11.14
CA LEU A 202 -3.20 3.90 11.51
C LEU A 202 -4.50 4.60 11.97
N SER A 203 -5.60 4.42 11.23
CA SER A 203 -6.90 5.01 11.55
C SER A 203 -7.45 4.48 12.87
N SER A 204 -7.31 3.20 13.10
CA SER A 204 -7.71 2.55 14.36
C SER A 204 -6.88 3.08 15.54
N TRP A 205 -5.58 3.26 15.33
CA TRP A 205 -4.68 3.83 16.33
C TRP A 205 -5.01 5.29 16.61
N ALA A 206 -5.21 6.13 15.57
CA ALA A 206 -5.57 7.53 15.69
C ALA A 206 -6.89 7.70 16.47
N THR A 207 -7.90 6.89 16.14
CA THR A 207 -9.18 6.92 16.85
C THR A 207 -9.03 6.56 18.34
N ARG A 208 -8.22 5.55 18.67
CA ARG A 208 -7.92 5.23 20.09
C ARG A 208 -7.19 6.37 20.78
N LEU A 209 -6.23 7.00 20.11
CA LEU A 209 -5.49 8.13 20.69
C LEU A 209 -6.40 9.33 20.96
N ILE A 210 -7.31 9.67 20.05
CA ILE A 210 -8.30 10.74 20.24
C ILE A 210 -9.18 10.45 21.45
N ARG A 211 -9.62 9.22 21.65
CA ARG A 211 -10.39 8.83 22.85
C ARG A 211 -9.56 9.01 24.11
N GLN A 212 -8.28 8.60 24.13
CA GLN A 212 -7.39 8.83 25.26
C GLN A 212 -7.24 10.34 25.58
N VAL A 213 -7.05 11.15 24.54
CA VAL A 213 -6.97 12.63 24.69
C VAL A 213 -8.27 13.15 25.29
N HIS A 214 -9.42 12.74 24.78
CA HIS A 214 -10.74 13.16 25.28
C HIS A 214 -10.92 12.80 26.77
N THR A 215 -10.65 11.55 27.15
CA THR A 215 -10.79 11.08 28.54
C THR A 215 -9.86 11.86 29.48
N LEU A 216 -8.59 12.02 29.12
CA LEU A 216 -7.60 12.73 29.95
C LEU A 216 -7.88 14.23 30.05
N ALA A 217 -8.28 14.87 28.95
CA ALA A 217 -8.66 16.27 28.94
C ALA A 217 -9.88 16.54 29.81
N LEU A 218 -10.90 15.68 29.73
CA LEU A 218 -12.12 15.78 30.52
C LEU A 218 -11.84 15.62 32.03
N ALA A 219 -11.00 14.63 32.38
CA ALA A 219 -10.73 14.30 33.78
C ALA A 219 -9.78 15.28 34.48
N TYR A 220 -8.75 15.72 33.75
CA TYR A 220 -7.66 16.52 34.35
C TYR A 220 -7.61 17.98 33.86
N GLY A 221 -8.41 18.35 32.87
CA GLY A 221 -8.37 19.71 32.29
C GLY A 221 -7.09 20.00 31.51
N TRP A 222 -6.31 18.99 31.13
CA TRP A 222 -5.07 19.18 30.39
C TRP A 222 -5.33 19.51 28.93
N ARG A 223 -4.40 20.26 28.33
CA ARG A 223 -4.47 20.58 26.90
C ARG A 223 -4.07 19.36 26.07
N GLU A 224 -4.68 19.24 24.90
CA GLU A 224 -4.36 18.17 23.95
C GLU A 224 -2.85 18.05 23.66
N LEU A 225 -2.17 19.18 23.43
CA LEU A 225 -0.72 19.19 23.17
C LEU A 225 0.10 18.61 24.33
N ASP A 226 -0.31 18.88 25.57
CA ASP A 226 0.37 18.35 26.77
C ASP A 226 0.17 16.83 26.86
N ILE A 227 -1.02 16.35 26.57
CA ILE A 227 -1.35 14.91 26.54
C ILE A 227 -0.60 14.20 25.41
N LEU A 228 -0.58 14.76 24.20
CA LEU A 228 0.13 14.20 23.05
C LEU A 228 1.64 14.17 23.21
N SER A 229 2.21 15.08 24.03
CA SER A 229 3.64 15.11 24.38
C SER A 229 4.05 13.99 25.33
N MET A 230 3.11 13.37 26.05
CA MET A 230 3.38 12.26 26.95
C MET A 230 3.69 10.98 26.17
N SER A 231 4.56 10.14 26.74
CA SER A 231 4.75 8.78 26.21
C SER A 231 3.47 7.97 26.30
N PRO A 232 3.26 6.96 25.42
CA PRO A 232 2.10 6.08 25.50
C PRO A 232 1.94 5.41 26.87
N ALA A 233 3.05 4.96 27.47
CA ALA A 233 3.04 4.35 28.79
C ALA A 233 2.54 5.32 29.87
N ARG A 234 2.99 6.59 29.83
CA ARG A 234 2.55 7.60 30.79
C ARG A 234 1.06 7.93 30.66
N ARG A 235 0.54 8.03 29.43
CA ARG A 235 -0.90 8.21 29.20
C ARG A 235 -1.70 7.05 29.75
N GLN A 236 -1.22 5.83 29.52
CA GLN A 236 -1.89 4.61 30.00
C GLN A 236 -2.02 4.58 31.52
N VAL A 237 -0.96 4.94 32.25
CA VAL A 237 -1.01 5.02 33.74
C VAL A 237 -2.08 6.00 34.20
N TYR A 238 -2.23 7.16 33.57
CA TYR A 238 -3.28 8.10 33.94
C TYR A 238 -4.69 7.60 33.61
N LEU A 239 -4.87 6.87 32.53
CA LEU A 239 -6.14 6.24 32.17
C LEU A 239 -6.53 5.16 33.19
N GLU A 240 -5.56 4.31 33.59
CA GLU A 240 -5.77 3.29 34.63
C GLU A 240 -6.18 3.91 35.98
N MET A 241 -5.66 5.11 36.32
CA MET A 241 -6.10 5.83 37.53
C MET A 241 -7.55 6.32 37.45
N LEU A 242 -8.12 6.41 36.25
CA LEU A 242 -9.54 6.77 36.03
C LEU A 242 -10.46 5.55 35.99
N GLY A 243 -9.91 4.33 36.04
CA GLY A 243 -10.67 3.08 36.01
C GLY A 243 -11.04 2.62 34.60
N GLU A 244 -10.34 3.06 33.58
CA GLU A 244 -10.45 2.62 32.17
C GLU A 244 -9.38 1.62 31.77
#